data_6f299a4988ab0a03852aac3378f7451f
#
_entry.id   6f299a4988ab0a03852aac3378f7451f
#
_cell.length_a   1.000
_cell.length_b   1.000
_cell.length_c   1.000
_cell.angle_alpha   90.00
_cell.angle_beta   90.00
_cell.angle_gamma   90.00
#
_symmetry.space_group_name_H-M   'P 1'
#
loop_
_entity.id
_entity.type
_entity.pdbx_description
1 polymer ?
#
loop_
_entity_poly.entity_id
_entity_poly.type
_entity_poly.pdbx_seq_one_letter_code
_entity_poly.pdbx_strand_id
1 'polypeptide(L)'
;MSASREKKTRQDQANSGWVDPKTAREAKQRKEEKRSNLLYGTIFVVFLLVAVAAIVWKSNIIQRTATAATVNGEKYGVAEVSFYYQNAYQSFLTDMSNYGMLSYVGIDTSSSLKDQTVSSMGAMFTGAEEGTSWYDYFMNQALESMADIKA
;
A
#
# COMPACT_ATOMS: atom_id res chain seq x y z
N MET A 1 -68.43 -2.55 -41.55
CA MET A 1 -67.23 -3.30 -41.93
C MET A 1 -66.72 -4.08 -40.73
N SER A 2 -66.69 -5.39 -40.87
CA SER A 2 -66.87 -6.37 -39.81
C SER A 2 -65.61 -6.59 -38.96
N ALA A 3 -65.75 -6.64 -37.66
CA ALA A 3 -64.75 -7.04 -36.65
C ALA A 3 -64.06 -8.38 -36.96
N SER A 4 -64.65 -9.20 -37.81
CA SER A 4 -64.09 -10.46 -38.31
C SER A 4 -62.89 -10.28 -39.26
N ARG A 5 -62.87 -9.23 -40.10
CA ARG A 5 -61.76 -8.92 -40.97
C ARG A 5 -60.53 -8.42 -40.20
N GLU A 6 -60.78 -7.64 -39.20
CA GLU A 6 -59.70 -7.07 -38.38
C GLU A 6 -59.02 -8.15 -37.52
N LYS A 7 -59.76 -9.13 -37.03
CA LYS A 7 -59.21 -10.30 -36.33
C LYS A 7 -58.33 -11.15 -37.23
N LYS A 8 -58.74 -11.35 -38.49
CA LYS A 8 -58.01 -12.17 -39.45
C LYS A 8 -56.69 -11.45 -39.84
N THR A 9 -56.72 -10.16 -40.06
CA THR A 9 -55.52 -9.37 -40.38
C THR A 9 -54.50 -9.37 -39.23
N ARG A 10 -54.94 -9.28 -38.01
CA ARG A 10 -54.08 -9.38 -36.81
C ARG A 10 -53.48 -10.79 -36.64
N GLN A 11 -54.21 -11.81 -36.98
CA GLN A 11 -53.75 -13.19 -36.91
C GLN A 11 -52.75 -13.53 -38.01
N ASP A 12 -52.95 -13.02 -39.24
CA ASP A 12 -52.02 -13.15 -40.35
C ASP A 12 -50.72 -12.34 -40.13
N GLN A 13 -50.79 -11.18 -39.47
CA GLN A 13 -49.63 -10.38 -39.06
C GLN A 13 -48.84 -11.11 -37.96
N ALA A 14 -49.45 -11.73 -37.00
CA ALA A 14 -48.77 -12.51 -35.96
C ALA A 14 -48.05 -13.74 -36.53
N ASN A 15 -48.63 -14.40 -37.54
CA ASN A 15 -48.03 -15.55 -38.19
C ASN A 15 -46.91 -15.22 -39.19
N SER A 16 -46.89 -13.99 -39.69
CA SER A 16 -45.86 -13.54 -40.68
C SER A 16 -44.58 -12.99 -40.03
N GLY A 17 -44.44 -13.10 -38.71
CA GLY A 17 -43.26 -12.52 -37.97
C GLY A 17 -43.24 -10.99 -37.97
N TRP A 18 -44.36 -10.34 -38.35
CA TRP A 18 -44.45 -8.89 -38.33
C TRP A 18 -44.42 -8.34 -36.90
N VAL A 19 -43.38 -7.61 -36.58
CA VAL A 19 -43.21 -6.93 -35.29
C VAL A 19 -43.63 -5.48 -35.47
N ASP A 20 -44.54 -5.01 -34.61
CA ASP A 20 -44.96 -3.60 -34.61
C ASP A 20 -43.71 -2.68 -34.49
N PRO A 21 -43.57 -1.72 -35.41
CA PRO A 21 -42.43 -0.81 -35.39
C PRO A 21 -42.23 -0.05 -34.05
N LYS A 22 -43.31 0.16 -33.27
CA LYS A 22 -43.24 0.74 -31.96
C LYS A 22 -42.59 -0.19 -30.91
N THR A 23 -43.01 -1.44 -30.89
CA THR A 23 -42.47 -2.46 -29.98
C THR A 23 -41.01 -2.80 -30.33
N ALA A 24 -40.66 -2.80 -31.60
CA ALA A 24 -39.29 -3.02 -32.08
C ALA A 24 -38.35 -1.84 -31.64
N ARG A 25 -38.83 -0.60 -31.70
CA ARG A 25 -38.09 0.58 -31.23
C ARG A 25 -37.92 0.57 -29.70
N GLU A 26 -38.99 0.28 -28.97
CA GLU A 26 -38.91 0.17 -27.50
C GLU A 26 -37.98 -0.95 -27.05
N ALA A 27 -37.99 -2.11 -27.71
CA ALA A 27 -37.09 -3.20 -27.43
C ALA A 27 -35.60 -2.82 -27.70
N LYS A 28 -35.34 -2.05 -28.75
CA LYS A 28 -34.02 -1.49 -29.04
C LYS A 28 -33.57 -0.51 -27.98
N GLN A 29 -34.42 0.45 -27.64
CA GLN A 29 -34.14 1.44 -26.58
C GLN A 29 -33.85 0.79 -25.25
N ARG A 30 -34.66 -0.19 -24.80
CA ARG A 30 -34.39 -0.94 -23.57
C ARG A 30 -33.09 -1.72 -23.59
N LYS A 31 -32.67 -2.25 -24.75
CA LYS A 31 -31.37 -2.91 -24.90
C LYS A 31 -30.21 -1.91 -24.83
N GLU A 32 -30.37 -0.74 -25.44
CA GLU A 32 -29.37 0.35 -25.39
C GLU A 32 -29.25 0.94 -24.01
N GLU A 33 -30.36 1.18 -23.30
CA GLU A 33 -30.37 1.63 -21.91
C GLU A 33 -29.71 0.61 -20.96
N LYS A 34 -30.00 -0.68 -21.13
CA LYS A 34 -29.37 -1.74 -20.33
C LYS A 34 -27.87 -1.81 -20.59
N ARG A 35 -27.42 -1.68 -21.86
CA ARG A 35 -26.00 -1.62 -22.21
C ARG A 35 -25.32 -0.39 -21.64
N SER A 36 -25.96 0.77 -21.74
CA SER A 36 -25.46 2.03 -21.20
C SER A 36 -25.33 1.97 -19.69
N ASN A 37 -26.36 1.50 -18.98
CA ASN A 37 -26.33 1.33 -17.54
C ASN A 37 -25.27 0.31 -17.09
N LEU A 38 -25.08 -0.77 -17.83
CA LEU A 38 -24.03 -1.74 -17.55
C LEU A 38 -22.63 -1.09 -17.72
N LEU A 39 -22.42 -0.35 -18.80
CA LEU A 39 -21.16 0.37 -19.06
C LEU A 39 -20.86 1.40 -17.97
N TYR A 40 -21.82 2.25 -17.63
CA TYR A 40 -21.65 3.23 -16.54
C TYR A 40 -21.41 2.56 -15.19
N GLY A 41 -22.12 1.47 -14.89
CA GLY A 41 -21.89 0.68 -13.69
C GLY A 41 -20.47 0.09 -13.64
N THR A 42 -20.00 -0.45 -14.76
CA THR A 42 -18.63 -1.00 -14.84
C THR A 42 -17.57 0.09 -14.66
N ILE A 43 -17.74 1.24 -15.33
CA ILE A 43 -16.84 2.39 -15.20
C ILE A 43 -16.80 2.87 -13.75
N PHE A 44 -17.94 2.98 -13.10
CA PHE A 44 -18.04 3.39 -11.70
C PHE A 44 -17.30 2.43 -10.75
N VAL A 45 -17.48 1.11 -10.93
CA VAL A 45 -16.77 0.09 -10.13
C VAL A 45 -15.26 0.17 -10.34
N VAL A 46 -14.80 0.32 -11.59
CA VAL A 46 -13.37 0.48 -11.89
C VAL A 46 -12.82 1.74 -11.23
N PHE A 47 -13.53 2.86 -11.33
CA PHE A 47 -13.12 4.11 -10.68
C PHE A 47 -13.02 3.96 -9.14
N LEU A 48 -13.99 3.26 -8.53
CA LEU A 48 -13.97 2.99 -7.09
C LEU A 48 -12.77 2.14 -6.69
N LEU A 49 -12.45 1.09 -7.46
CA LEU A 49 -11.28 0.25 -7.21
C LEU A 49 -9.96 1.05 -7.32
N VAL A 50 -9.85 1.91 -8.32
CA VAL A 50 -8.67 2.79 -8.49
C VAL A 50 -8.55 3.77 -7.34
N ALA A 51 -9.67 4.35 -6.89
CA ALA A 51 -9.68 5.26 -5.74
C ALA A 51 -9.24 4.56 -4.45
N VAL A 52 -9.75 3.36 -4.18
CA VAL A 52 -9.35 2.55 -3.02
C VAL A 52 -7.86 2.19 -3.11
N ALA A 53 -7.39 1.75 -4.28
CA ALA A 53 -5.98 1.44 -4.50
C ALA A 53 -5.07 2.67 -4.25
N ALA A 54 -5.48 3.85 -4.70
CA ALA A 54 -4.75 5.10 -4.47
C ALA A 54 -4.71 5.50 -2.99
N ILE A 55 -5.80 5.29 -2.25
CA ILE A 55 -5.86 5.56 -0.79
C ILE A 55 -4.92 4.59 -0.06
N VAL A 56 -4.98 3.30 -0.36
CA VAL A 56 -4.09 2.28 0.25
C VAL A 56 -2.63 2.59 -0.05
N TRP A 57 -2.31 2.97 -1.29
CA TRP A 57 -0.95 3.35 -1.69
C TRP A 57 -0.42 4.57 -0.93
N LYS A 58 -1.24 5.60 -0.76
CA LYS A 58 -0.85 6.82 -0.02
C LYS A 58 -0.86 6.67 1.49
N SER A 59 -1.62 5.74 2.05
CA SER A 59 -1.83 5.62 3.50
C SER A 59 -0.67 4.97 4.25
N ASN A 60 0.35 4.46 3.55
CA ASN A 60 1.45 3.68 4.15
C ASN A 60 0.96 2.52 5.06
N ILE A 61 -0.30 2.09 4.92
CA ILE A 61 -0.88 1.01 5.74
C ILE A 61 -0.04 -0.26 5.60
N ILE A 62 0.36 -0.59 4.37
CA ILE A 62 1.19 -1.78 4.10
C ILE A 62 2.53 -1.71 4.85
N GLN A 63 3.16 -0.55 4.85
CA GLN A 63 4.44 -0.35 5.56
C GLN A 63 4.28 -0.40 7.08
N ARG A 64 3.16 0.09 7.61
CA ARG A 64 2.88 0.09 9.05
C ARG A 64 2.50 -1.29 9.59
N THR A 65 1.89 -2.13 8.79
CA THR A 65 1.42 -3.48 9.18
C THR A 65 2.40 -4.58 8.78
N ALA A 66 3.38 -4.30 7.91
CA ALA A 66 4.39 -5.27 7.54
C ALA A 66 5.28 -5.62 8.74
N THR A 67 5.56 -6.90 8.93
CA THR A 67 6.56 -7.36 9.89
C THR A 67 7.95 -6.97 9.39
N ALA A 68 8.67 -6.17 10.16
CA ALA A 68 10.02 -5.72 9.82
C ALA A 68 11.10 -6.60 10.45
N ALA A 69 10.84 -7.14 11.64
CA ALA A 69 11.78 -8.01 12.35
C ALA A 69 11.03 -9.05 13.18
N THR A 70 11.71 -10.14 13.51
CA THR A 70 11.24 -11.13 14.48
C THR A 70 12.34 -11.29 15.53
N VAL A 71 12.04 -10.99 16.78
CA VAL A 71 12.97 -11.07 17.92
C VAL A 71 12.34 -11.97 18.96
N ASN A 72 13.06 -12.99 19.41
CA ASN A 72 12.58 -13.99 20.40
C ASN A 72 11.25 -14.65 20.02
N GLY A 73 10.97 -14.82 18.71
CA GLY A 73 9.74 -15.39 18.19
C GLY A 73 8.56 -14.42 18.05
N GLU A 74 8.68 -13.19 18.53
CA GLU A 74 7.69 -12.14 18.35
C GLU A 74 7.94 -11.29 17.11
N LYS A 75 6.84 -10.91 16.44
CA LYS A 75 6.88 -10.10 15.21
C LYS A 75 6.70 -8.63 15.54
N TYR A 76 7.61 -7.82 15.05
CA TYR A 76 7.60 -6.37 15.22
C TYR A 76 7.31 -5.68 13.88
N GLY A 77 6.45 -4.66 13.94
CA GLY A 77 6.10 -3.84 12.77
C GLY A 77 7.21 -2.86 12.41
N VAL A 78 7.17 -2.34 11.19
CA VAL A 78 8.13 -1.33 10.71
C VAL A 78 8.16 -0.10 11.63
N ALA A 79 7.00 0.32 12.15
CA ALA A 79 6.92 1.49 13.03
C ALA A 79 7.67 1.27 14.36
N GLU A 80 7.55 0.10 14.96
CA GLU A 80 8.25 -0.25 16.20
C GLU A 80 9.75 -0.32 15.98
N VAL A 81 10.19 -1.08 14.98
CA VAL A 81 11.62 -1.18 14.65
C VAL A 81 12.20 0.20 14.34
N SER A 82 11.48 1.03 13.59
CA SER A 82 11.93 2.40 13.30
C SER A 82 12.05 3.27 14.56
N PHE A 83 11.13 3.11 15.52
CA PHE A 83 11.20 3.84 16.79
C PHE A 83 12.46 3.47 17.57
N TYR A 84 12.73 2.18 17.78
CA TYR A 84 13.92 1.73 18.50
C TYR A 84 15.22 2.08 17.76
N TYR A 85 15.21 1.99 16.43
CA TYR A 85 16.33 2.42 15.60
C TYR A 85 16.62 3.92 15.77
N GLN A 86 15.59 4.76 15.69
CA GLN A 86 15.74 6.20 15.87
C GLN A 86 16.21 6.54 17.29
N ASN A 87 15.70 5.84 18.29
CA ASN A 87 16.11 6.03 19.67
C ASN A 87 17.59 5.67 19.87
N ALA A 88 18.04 4.53 19.38
CA ALA A 88 19.44 4.12 19.44
C ALA A 88 20.35 5.14 18.75
N TYR A 89 19.98 5.58 17.55
CA TYR A 89 20.73 6.58 16.79
C TYR A 89 20.80 7.93 17.52
N GLN A 90 19.66 8.46 17.96
CA GLN A 90 19.61 9.77 18.64
C GLN A 90 20.33 9.76 19.99
N SER A 91 20.20 8.70 20.77
CA SER A 91 20.91 8.54 22.03
C SER A 91 22.42 8.54 21.80
N PHE A 92 22.88 7.77 20.84
CA PHE A 92 24.30 7.71 20.48
C PHE A 92 24.85 9.08 20.05
N LEU A 93 24.15 9.79 19.17
CA LEU A 93 24.56 11.12 18.73
C LEU A 93 24.62 12.11 19.90
N THR A 94 23.62 12.04 20.79
CA THR A 94 23.57 12.93 21.98
C THR A 94 24.73 12.65 22.91
N ASP A 95 25.01 11.39 23.21
CA ASP A 95 26.11 10.98 24.06
C ASP A 95 27.48 11.38 23.47
N MET A 96 27.71 11.06 22.20
CA MET A 96 28.94 11.44 21.52
C MET A 96 29.12 12.95 21.41
N SER A 97 28.03 13.70 21.24
CA SER A 97 28.06 15.16 21.24
C SER A 97 28.39 15.74 22.63
N ASN A 98 27.78 15.20 23.68
CA ASN A 98 28.00 15.62 25.05
C ASN A 98 29.45 15.41 25.49
N TYR A 99 30.09 14.35 25.01
CA TYR A 99 31.49 14.06 25.28
C TYR A 99 32.45 14.74 24.28
N GLY A 100 31.95 15.49 23.30
CA GLY A 100 32.78 16.13 22.26
C GLY A 100 33.43 15.12 21.30
N MET A 101 32.92 13.90 21.26
CA MET A 101 33.52 12.78 20.56
C MET A 101 32.96 12.54 19.14
N LEU A 102 31.92 13.27 18.75
CA LEU A 102 31.20 13.04 17.50
C LEU A 102 32.10 13.09 16.26
N SER A 103 33.06 14.01 16.23
CA SER A 103 34.02 14.13 15.15
C SER A 103 35.03 12.97 15.06
N TYR A 104 35.26 12.28 16.17
CA TYR A 104 36.20 11.15 16.22
C TYR A 104 35.56 9.84 15.78
N VAL A 105 34.27 9.71 15.96
CA VAL A 105 33.51 8.50 15.59
C VAL A 105 33.36 8.38 14.07
N GLY A 106 33.43 9.51 13.34
CA GLY A 106 33.42 9.53 11.89
C GLY A 106 32.04 9.32 11.26
N ILE A 107 30.97 9.66 11.99
CA ILE A 107 29.61 9.67 11.43
C ILE A 107 29.35 10.98 10.72
N ASP A 108 28.95 10.91 9.46
CA ASP A 108 28.38 12.03 8.72
C ASP A 108 26.84 11.96 8.77
N THR A 109 26.24 12.88 9.50
CA THR A 109 24.78 12.96 9.66
C THR A 109 24.05 13.47 8.42
N SER A 110 24.78 13.96 7.41
CA SER A 110 24.23 14.45 6.14
C SER A 110 24.14 13.36 5.06
N SER A 111 24.81 12.24 5.27
CA SER A 111 24.90 11.13 4.33
C SER A 111 24.18 9.89 4.84
N SER A 112 23.87 8.94 3.93
CA SER A 112 23.21 7.69 4.31
C SER A 112 24.08 6.83 5.22
N LEU A 113 23.56 6.38 6.35
CA LEU A 113 24.24 5.50 7.30
C LEU A 113 24.54 4.10 6.72
N LYS A 114 23.88 3.70 5.65
CA LYS A 114 24.14 2.43 4.96
C LYS A 114 25.46 2.46 4.17
N ASP A 115 25.84 3.65 3.71
CA ASP A 115 27.01 3.86 2.88
C ASP A 115 28.24 4.25 3.70
N GLN A 116 28.10 4.35 5.02
CA GLN A 116 29.16 4.69 5.96
C GLN A 116 29.47 3.50 6.86
N THR A 117 30.75 3.23 7.06
CA THR A 117 31.21 2.14 7.92
C THR A 117 31.84 2.66 9.20
N VAL A 118 31.74 1.86 10.25
CA VAL A 118 32.39 2.09 11.52
C VAL A 118 33.91 2.07 11.31
N SER A 119 34.57 3.17 11.63
CA SER A 119 36.02 3.28 11.61
C SER A 119 36.65 2.56 12.80
N SER A 120 37.96 2.32 12.76
CA SER A 120 38.70 1.75 13.91
C SER A 120 38.49 2.54 15.19
N MET A 121 38.41 3.87 15.11
CA MET A 121 38.12 4.73 16.26
C MET A 121 36.67 4.55 16.71
N GLY A 122 35.73 4.51 15.77
CA GLY A 122 34.32 4.22 16.05
C GLY A 122 34.14 2.87 16.73
N ALA A 123 34.85 1.83 16.30
CA ALA A 123 34.83 0.50 16.88
C ALA A 123 35.29 0.49 18.35
N MET A 124 36.27 1.31 18.73
CA MET A 124 36.71 1.43 20.12
C MET A 124 35.62 2.00 21.04
N PHE A 125 34.78 2.89 20.55
CA PHE A 125 33.70 3.50 21.36
C PHE A 125 32.42 2.69 21.36
N THR A 126 32.17 1.93 20.32
CA THR A 126 30.90 1.19 20.13
C THR A 126 31.01 -0.29 20.47
N GLY A 127 32.21 -0.84 20.44
CA GLY A 127 32.42 -2.30 20.49
C GLY A 127 31.99 -3.02 19.21
N ALA A 128 31.60 -2.27 18.18
CA ALA A 128 31.25 -2.84 16.88
C ALA A 128 32.49 -3.32 16.12
N GLU A 129 32.31 -4.27 15.19
CA GLU A 129 33.38 -4.67 14.29
C GLU A 129 33.69 -3.54 13.29
N GLU A 130 34.97 -3.28 13.05
CA GLU A 130 35.41 -2.34 12.03
C GLU A 130 34.86 -2.75 10.65
N GLY A 131 34.34 -1.79 9.90
CA GLY A 131 33.76 -2.03 8.59
C GLY A 131 32.26 -2.38 8.61
N THR A 132 31.65 -2.58 9.79
CA THR A 132 30.19 -2.68 9.91
C THR A 132 29.54 -1.37 9.46
N SER A 133 28.41 -1.42 8.73
CA SER A 133 27.71 -0.19 8.41
C SER A 133 27.11 0.44 9.68
N TRP A 134 27.08 1.79 9.74
CA TRP A 134 26.42 2.47 10.87
C TRP A 134 24.93 2.12 10.93
N TYR A 135 24.32 1.85 9.79
CA TYR A 135 22.93 1.38 9.75
C TYR A 135 22.76 0.04 10.45
N ASP A 136 23.61 -0.95 10.16
CA ASP A 136 23.54 -2.27 10.77
C ASP A 136 23.88 -2.22 12.25
N TYR A 137 24.84 -1.40 12.66
CA TYR A 137 25.11 -1.17 14.08
C TYR A 137 23.88 -0.69 14.85
N PHE A 138 23.22 0.39 14.38
CA PHE A 138 22.04 0.88 15.06
C PHE A 138 20.82 -0.05 14.93
N MET A 139 20.73 -0.81 13.87
CA MET A 139 19.70 -1.84 13.73
C MET A 139 19.88 -2.95 14.77
N ASN A 140 21.10 -3.41 14.99
CA ASN A 140 21.41 -4.41 16.01
C ASN A 140 21.09 -3.89 17.41
N GLN A 141 21.49 -2.66 17.73
CA GLN A 141 21.15 -2.02 19.01
C GLN A 141 19.63 -1.90 19.22
N ALA A 142 18.90 -1.59 18.17
CA ALA A 142 17.44 -1.54 18.21
C ALA A 142 16.85 -2.93 18.51
N LEU A 143 17.33 -3.97 17.85
CA LEU A 143 16.86 -5.34 18.05
C LEU A 143 17.20 -5.88 19.44
N GLU A 144 18.38 -5.57 19.96
CA GLU A 144 18.79 -5.89 21.34
C GLU A 144 17.86 -5.19 22.37
N SER A 145 17.63 -3.88 22.19
CA SER A 145 16.72 -3.14 23.07
C SER A 145 15.29 -3.71 23.06
N MET A 146 14.82 -4.19 21.93
CA MET A 146 13.51 -4.84 21.81
C MET A 146 13.48 -6.21 22.49
N ALA A 147 14.59 -6.93 22.47
CA ALA A 147 14.72 -8.22 23.16
C ALA A 147 14.69 -8.06 24.68
N ASP A 148 15.39 -7.05 25.22
CA ASP A 148 15.52 -6.80 26.65
C ASP A 148 14.22 -6.35 27.33
N ILE A 149 13.36 -5.61 26.61
CA ILE A 149 12.10 -5.10 27.19
C ILE A 149 11.08 -6.22 27.47
N LYS A 150 11.22 -7.37 26.78
CA LYS A 150 10.28 -8.49 26.90
C LYS A 150 10.87 -9.74 27.55
N ALA A 151 12.10 -9.66 28.02
CA ALA A 151 12.71 -10.70 28.84
C ALA A 151 12.29 -10.57 30.30
#